data_eec8e034fe8f5841c793b52350eb86ea
#
_entry.id   eec8e034fe8f5841c793b52350eb86ea
#
_cell.length_a   1.000
_cell.length_b   1.000
_cell.length_c   1.000
_cell.angle_alpha   90.00
_cell.angle_beta   90.00
_cell.angle_gamma   90.00
#
_symmetry.space_group_name_H-M   'P 1'
#
loop_
_entity.id
_entity.type
_entity.pdbx_description
1 polymer ?
#
loop_
_entity_poly.entity_id
_entity_poly.type
_entity_poly.pdbx_seq_one_letter_code
_entity_poly.pdbx_strand_id
1 'polypeptide(L)'
;MFKNILMPTDGSEHSERAIERGIELAKLCGSKVTGIHVVPDYRLIMALGETDYSDPVAQEKASDDANDCAVNFLDFARKAATLAGVPCETVVATNDHPYDAIINTANERGCDLIVMTSRYRRGLVSLIMGSEADRVLHRASIPVLVFRALMSADHPDKTAPERLNIPCEGTKGGENAFRL
;
A
#
# COMPACT_ATOMS: atom_id res chain seq x y z
N MET A 1 22.73 -8.68 -4.52
CA MET A 1 21.52 -8.24 -5.19
C MET A 1 20.38 -8.48 -4.22
N PHE A 2 19.26 -7.76 -4.31
CA PHE A 2 18.16 -7.84 -3.34
C PHE A 2 17.61 -9.25 -3.20
N LYS A 3 17.20 -9.63 -1.97
CA LYS A 3 16.69 -10.98 -1.64
C LYS A 3 15.20 -10.96 -1.31
N ASN A 4 14.73 -9.92 -0.66
CA ASN A 4 13.32 -9.74 -0.29
C ASN A 4 12.92 -8.27 -0.46
N ILE A 5 11.97 -8.00 -1.34
CA ILE A 5 11.51 -6.66 -1.68
C ILE A 5 10.15 -6.41 -1.01
N LEU A 6 10.07 -5.38 -0.14
CA LEU A 6 8.81 -4.94 0.44
C LEU A 6 8.07 -4.00 -0.51
N MET A 7 6.78 -4.26 -0.72
CA MET A 7 5.92 -3.48 -1.60
C MET A 7 4.65 -3.04 -0.86
N PRO A 8 4.62 -1.81 -0.32
CA PRO A 8 3.42 -1.23 0.26
C PRO A 8 2.37 -0.94 -0.80
N THR A 9 1.10 -1.19 -0.45
CA THR A 9 -0.06 -0.86 -1.30
C THR A 9 -1.18 -0.21 -0.50
N ASP A 10 -1.86 0.74 -1.13
CA ASP A 10 -3.10 1.36 -0.66
C ASP A 10 -4.30 1.00 -1.55
N GLY A 11 -4.13 0.03 -2.43
CA GLY A 11 -5.13 -0.38 -3.42
C GLY A 11 -5.34 0.61 -4.55
N SER A 12 -4.57 1.70 -4.63
CA SER A 12 -4.65 2.64 -5.73
C SER A 12 -3.95 2.09 -6.98
N GLU A 13 -4.40 2.53 -8.16
CA GLU A 13 -3.75 2.22 -9.44
C GLU A 13 -2.25 2.56 -9.46
N HIS A 14 -1.85 3.59 -8.74
CA HIS A 14 -0.45 3.98 -8.63
C HIS A 14 0.36 2.95 -7.83
N SER A 15 -0.19 2.45 -6.72
CA SER A 15 0.48 1.40 -5.95
C SER A 15 0.51 0.07 -6.69
N GLU A 16 -0.55 -0.26 -7.45
CA GLU A 16 -0.57 -1.45 -8.31
C GLU A 16 0.55 -1.41 -9.37
N ARG A 17 0.73 -0.27 -10.03
CA ARG A 17 1.84 -0.08 -10.99
C ARG A 17 3.22 -0.20 -10.34
N ALA A 18 3.38 0.30 -9.12
CA ALA A 18 4.64 0.12 -8.39
C ALA A 18 4.89 -1.35 -8.04
N ILE A 19 3.83 -2.09 -7.68
CA ILE A 19 3.90 -3.54 -7.44
C ILE A 19 4.33 -4.27 -8.71
N GLU A 20 3.73 -4.00 -9.87
CA GLU A 20 4.11 -4.61 -11.14
C GLU A 20 5.61 -4.39 -11.45
N ARG A 21 6.09 -3.15 -11.32
CA ARG A 21 7.51 -2.83 -11.52
C ARG A 21 8.42 -3.46 -10.47
N GLY A 22 7.96 -3.55 -9.22
CA GLY A 22 8.66 -4.22 -8.14
C GLY A 22 8.80 -5.73 -8.40
N ILE A 23 7.76 -6.36 -8.93
CA ILE A 23 7.76 -7.77 -9.32
C ILE A 23 8.69 -8.02 -10.52
N GLU A 24 8.69 -7.15 -11.53
CA GLU A 24 9.65 -7.22 -12.64
C GLU A 24 11.10 -7.16 -12.11
N LEU A 25 11.39 -6.24 -11.20
CA LEU A 25 12.69 -6.13 -10.55
C LEU A 25 13.03 -7.37 -9.74
N ALA A 26 12.08 -7.90 -8.96
CA ALA A 26 12.25 -9.10 -8.16
C ALA A 26 12.60 -10.30 -9.05
N LYS A 27 11.92 -10.46 -10.18
CA LYS A 27 12.20 -11.51 -11.16
C LYS A 27 13.62 -11.42 -11.71
N LEU A 28 14.08 -10.22 -12.06
CA LEU A 28 15.44 -10.00 -12.56
C LEU A 28 16.50 -10.28 -11.50
N CYS A 29 16.17 -10.00 -10.23
CA CYS A 29 17.08 -10.20 -9.09
C CYS A 29 17.08 -11.64 -8.56
N GLY A 30 16.08 -12.46 -8.90
CA GLY A 30 15.83 -13.74 -8.23
C GLY A 30 15.37 -13.57 -6.79
N SER A 31 14.65 -12.48 -6.49
CA SER A 31 14.16 -12.10 -5.16
C SER A 31 12.78 -12.69 -4.90
N LYS A 32 12.43 -12.82 -3.61
CA LYS A 32 11.03 -12.89 -3.20
C LYS A 32 10.47 -11.50 -2.96
N VAL A 33 9.16 -11.39 -2.85
CA VAL A 33 8.47 -10.13 -2.53
C VAL A 33 7.59 -10.28 -1.30
N THR A 34 7.43 -9.19 -0.57
CA THR A 34 6.48 -9.08 0.55
C THR A 34 5.55 -7.90 0.27
N GLY A 35 4.27 -8.19 0.02
CA GLY A 35 3.24 -7.15 -0.08
C GLY A 35 2.76 -6.75 1.32
N ILE A 36 2.59 -5.45 1.58
CA ILE A 36 2.01 -4.96 2.83
C ILE A 36 0.90 -3.97 2.57
N HIS A 37 -0.21 -4.13 3.29
CA HIS A 37 -1.23 -3.11 3.46
C HIS A 37 -1.35 -2.75 4.94
N VAL A 38 -1.50 -1.46 5.25
CA VAL A 38 -1.62 -0.97 6.62
C VAL A 38 -3.04 -0.50 6.85
N VAL A 39 -3.70 -1.05 7.85
CA VAL A 39 -5.02 -0.62 8.32
C VAL A 39 -4.88 0.23 9.58
N PRO A 40 -5.75 1.24 9.79
CA PRO A 40 -5.72 2.05 11.01
C PRO A 40 -6.08 1.23 12.26
N ASP A 41 -5.57 1.64 13.42
CA ASP A 41 -6.05 1.10 14.69
C ASP A 41 -7.33 1.82 15.12
N TYR A 42 -8.47 1.28 14.72
CA TYR A 42 -9.78 1.85 15.06
C TYR A 42 -10.01 1.99 16.56
N ARG A 43 -9.37 1.16 17.39
CA ARG A 43 -9.48 1.25 18.86
C ARG A 43 -8.89 2.54 19.41
N LEU A 44 -7.78 3.00 18.83
CA LEU A 44 -7.14 4.24 19.23
C LEU A 44 -7.93 5.47 18.75
N ILE A 45 -8.41 5.45 17.51
CA ILE A 45 -9.25 6.52 16.94
C ILE A 45 -10.47 6.79 17.83
N MET A 46 -11.06 5.73 18.38
CA MET A 46 -12.21 5.83 19.29
C MET A 46 -11.86 6.29 20.69
N ALA A 47 -10.73 5.85 21.24
CA ALA A 47 -10.26 6.30 22.54
C ALA A 47 -10.01 7.82 22.56
N LEU A 48 -9.73 8.42 21.39
CA LEU A 48 -9.52 9.86 21.21
C LEU A 48 -10.83 10.64 21.00
N GLY A 49 -11.99 9.95 20.85
CA GLY A 49 -13.30 10.61 20.73
C GLY A 49 -13.53 11.36 19.40
N GLU A 50 -12.75 11.05 18.38
CA GLU A 50 -12.80 11.76 17.09
C GLU A 50 -13.91 11.27 16.15
N THR A 51 -14.66 10.23 16.54
CA THR A 51 -15.74 9.66 15.72
C THR A 51 -16.96 9.28 16.55
N ASP A 52 -18.15 9.40 15.92
CA ASP A 52 -19.46 9.05 16.49
C ASP A 52 -19.70 7.51 16.57
N TYR A 53 -18.63 6.71 16.51
CA TYR A 53 -18.68 5.25 16.63
C TYR A 53 -18.70 4.81 18.09
N SER A 54 -19.71 5.25 18.85
CA SER A 54 -19.93 4.77 20.24
C SER A 54 -20.48 3.34 20.31
N ASP A 55 -20.88 2.76 19.17
CA ASP A 55 -21.41 1.41 19.09
C ASP A 55 -20.29 0.38 18.81
N PRO A 56 -20.03 -0.56 19.74
CA PRO A 56 -19.04 -1.62 19.56
C PRO A 56 -19.26 -2.50 18.33
N VAL A 57 -20.52 -2.70 17.91
CA VAL A 57 -20.88 -3.49 16.73
C VAL A 57 -20.45 -2.77 15.45
N ALA A 58 -20.62 -1.45 15.39
CA ALA A 58 -20.17 -0.65 14.26
C ALA A 58 -18.65 -0.65 14.14
N GLN A 59 -17.93 -0.74 15.27
CA GLN A 59 -16.48 -0.84 15.34
C GLN A 59 -15.96 -2.15 14.75
N GLU A 60 -16.51 -3.26 15.23
CA GLU A 60 -16.13 -4.59 14.76
C GLU A 60 -16.34 -4.69 13.25
N LYS A 61 -17.49 -4.23 12.77
CA LYS A 61 -17.78 -4.19 11.34
C LYS A 61 -16.81 -3.34 10.55
N ALA A 62 -16.45 -2.13 11.01
CA ALA A 62 -15.50 -1.26 10.33
C ALA A 62 -14.10 -1.89 10.25
N SER A 63 -13.68 -2.60 11.30
CA SER A 63 -12.42 -3.35 11.33
C SER A 63 -12.44 -4.52 10.35
N ASP A 64 -13.53 -5.26 10.28
CA ASP A 64 -13.70 -6.40 9.38
C ASP A 64 -13.73 -5.92 7.92
N ASP A 65 -14.50 -4.88 7.60
CA ASP A 65 -14.55 -4.27 6.27
C ASP A 65 -13.16 -3.79 5.82
N ALA A 66 -12.37 -3.19 6.72
CA ALA A 66 -11.01 -2.73 6.42
C ALA A 66 -10.05 -3.91 6.17
N ASN A 67 -10.18 -5.00 6.92
CA ASN A 67 -9.40 -6.21 6.72
C ASN A 67 -9.75 -6.89 5.40
N ASP A 68 -11.02 -6.96 5.03
CA ASP A 68 -11.46 -7.52 3.75
C ASP A 68 -10.92 -6.70 2.57
N CYS A 69 -10.94 -5.37 2.67
CA CYS A 69 -10.31 -4.50 1.68
C CYS A 69 -8.80 -4.76 1.58
N ALA A 70 -8.12 -4.89 2.73
CA ALA A 70 -6.69 -5.17 2.77
C ALA A 70 -6.34 -6.48 2.06
N VAL A 71 -7.14 -7.53 2.27
CA VAL A 71 -6.96 -8.83 1.58
C VAL A 71 -7.11 -8.65 0.07
N ASN A 72 -8.11 -7.91 -0.39
CA ASN A 72 -8.32 -7.66 -1.82
C ASN A 72 -7.16 -6.89 -2.46
N PHE A 73 -6.62 -5.85 -1.79
CA PHE A 73 -5.48 -5.10 -2.29
C PHE A 73 -4.21 -5.96 -2.36
N LEU A 74 -3.99 -6.83 -1.38
CA LEU A 74 -2.86 -7.75 -1.36
C LEU A 74 -3.01 -8.90 -2.35
N ASP A 75 -4.24 -9.26 -2.71
CA ASP A 75 -4.51 -10.28 -3.73
C ASP A 75 -3.98 -9.86 -5.11
N PHE A 76 -4.02 -8.57 -5.44
CA PHE A 76 -3.39 -8.05 -6.64
C PHE A 76 -1.89 -8.39 -6.68
N ALA A 77 -1.16 -8.06 -5.60
CA ALA A 77 0.27 -8.35 -5.50
C ALA A 77 0.56 -9.86 -5.60
N ARG A 78 -0.25 -10.69 -4.95
CA ARG A 78 -0.12 -12.15 -4.97
C ARG A 78 -0.34 -12.72 -6.37
N LYS A 79 -1.39 -12.27 -7.06
CA LYS A 79 -1.72 -12.71 -8.44
C LYS A 79 -0.62 -12.30 -9.42
N ALA A 80 -0.19 -11.03 -9.36
CA ALA A 80 0.85 -10.52 -10.24
C ALA A 80 2.19 -11.26 -10.03
N ALA A 81 2.59 -11.53 -8.78
CA ALA A 81 3.78 -12.29 -8.46
C ALA A 81 3.69 -13.75 -8.94
N THR A 82 2.53 -14.39 -8.75
CA THR A 82 2.28 -15.77 -9.23
C THR A 82 2.42 -15.86 -10.74
N LEU A 83 1.83 -14.93 -11.49
CA LEU A 83 1.95 -14.88 -12.95
C LEU A 83 3.39 -14.68 -13.42
N ALA A 84 4.18 -13.91 -12.65
CA ALA A 84 5.60 -13.68 -12.95
C ALA A 84 6.52 -14.83 -12.49
N GLY A 85 6.02 -15.78 -11.70
CA GLY A 85 6.81 -16.86 -11.09
C GLY A 85 7.71 -16.38 -9.94
N VAL A 86 7.30 -15.30 -9.24
CA VAL A 86 8.03 -14.72 -8.12
C VAL A 86 7.38 -15.15 -6.79
N PRO A 87 8.15 -15.68 -5.82
CA PRO A 87 7.62 -16.01 -4.50
C PRO A 87 7.09 -14.76 -3.80
N CYS A 88 5.86 -14.82 -3.27
CA CYS A 88 5.18 -13.68 -2.65
C CYS A 88 4.57 -14.04 -1.30
N GLU A 89 4.90 -13.26 -0.28
CA GLU A 89 4.22 -13.23 1.01
C GLU A 89 3.38 -11.96 1.11
N THR A 90 2.31 -11.97 1.92
CA THR A 90 1.47 -10.78 2.15
C THR A 90 1.25 -10.56 3.64
N VAL A 91 1.22 -9.30 4.06
CA VAL A 91 1.06 -8.88 5.45
C VAL A 91 -0.01 -7.78 5.52
N VAL A 92 -0.98 -7.93 6.41
CA VAL A 92 -1.83 -6.83 6.87
C VAL A 92 -1.25 -6.38 8.21
N ALA A 93 -0.88 -5.11 8.31
CA ALA A 93 -0.38 -4.51 9.54
C ALA A 93 -1.40 -3.49 10.06
N THR A 94 -1.55 -3.39 11.39
CA THR A 94 -2.42 -2.40 12.03
C THR A 94 -1.55 -1.34 12.69
N ASN A 95 -1.65 -0.09 12.25
CA ASN A 95 -0.90 1.04 12.81
C ASN A 95 -1.47 2.37 12.33
N ASP A 96 -1.53 3.38 13.19
CA ASP A 96 -1.96 4.75 12.83
C ASP A 96 -0.92 5.51 12.01
N HIS A 97 0.31 5.01 12.00
CA HIS A 97 1.41 5.55 11.22
C HIS A 97 1.89 4.55 10.18
N PRO A 98 1.37 4.59 8.94
CA PRO A 98 1.72 3.63 7.90
C PRO A 98 3.23 3.51 7.65
N TYR A 99 3.97 4.62 7.68
CA TYR A 99 5.42 4.60 7.48
C TYR A 99 6.15 3.76 8.54
N ASP A 100 5.71 3.79 9.82
CA ASP A 100 6.31 2.98 10.88
C ASP A 100 6.01 1.48 10.67
N ALA A 101 4.77 1.14 10.31
CA ALA A 101 4.40 -0.23 9.99
C ALA A 101 5.22 -0.79 8.81
N ILE A 102 5.42 0.02 7.77
CA ILE A 102 6.22 -0.35 6.59
C ILE A 102 7.66 -0.64 7.01
N ILE A 103 8.29 0.25 7.78
CA ILE A 103 9.69 0.11 8.21
C ILE A 103 9.85 -1.09 9.16
N ASN A 104 8.94 -1.24 10.12
CA ASN A 104 8.97 -2.37 11.06
C ASN A 104 8.81 -3.70 10.33
N THR A 105 7.83 -3.80 9.41
CA THR A 105 7.63 -5.01 8.61
C THR A 105 8.84 -5.31 7.73
N ALA A 106 9.50 -4.29 7.16
CA ALA A 106 10.72 -4.49 6.38
C ALA A 106 11.82 -5.16 7.22
N ASN A 107 12.02 -4.68 8.45
CA ASN A 107 13.00 -5.23 9.38
C ASN A 107 12.63 -6.64 9.85
N GLU A 108 11.38 -6.87 10.26
CA GLU A 108 10.89 -8.15 10.77
C GLU A 108 10.93 -9.26 9.72
N ARG A 109 10.63 -8.93 8.46
CA ARG A 109 10.62 -9.87 7.33
C ARG A 109 11.97 -9.99 6.63
N GLY A 110 12.99 -9.26 7.09
CA GLY A 110 14.33 -9.25 6.51
C GLY A 110 14.32 -8.75 5.06
N CYS A 111 13.52 -7.74 4.78
CA CYS A 111 13.52 -7.08 3.48
C CYS A 111 14.78 -6.21 3.35
N ASP A 112 15.33 -6.14 2.15
CA ASP A 112 16.56 -5.39 1.84
C ASP A 112 16.35 -4.32 0.76
N LEU A 113 15.09 -4.14 0.33
CA LEU A 113 14.62 -3.04 -0.51
C LEU A 113 13.15 -2.76 -0.22
N ILE A 114 12.76 -1.49 -0.19
CA ILE A 114 11.35 -1.05 -0.24
C ILE A 114 11.08 -0.47 -1.63
N VAL A 115 10.01 -0.93 -2.28
CA VAL A 115 9.55 -0.39 -3.57
C VAL A 115 8.17 0.20 -3.40
N MET A 116 8.02 1.49 -3.65
CA MET A 116 6.75 2.18 -3.48
C MET A 116 6.54 3.26 -4.56
N THR A 117 5.34 3.84 -4.58
CA THR A 117 5.03 4.96 -5.48
C THR A 117 5.02 6.29 -4.74
N SER A 118 5.32 7.36 -5.46
CA SER A 118 5.03 8.72 -4.98
C SER A 118 3.83 9.28 -5.71
N ARG A 119 2.91 9.93 -4.98
CA ARG A 119 1.80 10.65 -5.60
C ARG A 119 2.27 12.02 -6.06
N TYR A 120 2.04 12.31 -7.32
CA TYR A 120 2.26 13.64 -7.88
C TYR A 120 0.93 14.39 -7.97
N ARG A 121 0.79 15.52 -7.25
CA ARG A 121 -0.33 16.45 -7.46
C ARG A 121 0.06 17.46 -8.52
N ARG A 122 -0.67 17.49 -9.64
CA ARG A 122 -0.52 18.55 -10.66
C ARG A 122 -0.80 19.92 -10.03
N GLY A 123 0.08 20.89 -10.31
CA GLY A 123 -0.16 22.30 -10.01
C GLY A 123 0.68 22.91 -8.89
N LEU A 124 1.48 22.14 -8.18
CA LEU A 124 2.48 22.69 -7.24
C LEU A 124 3.87 22.44 -7.79
N VAL A 125 4.66 23.51 -7.92
CA VAL A 125 6.04 23.50 -8.47
C VAL A 125 7.02 22.75 -7.56
N SER A 126 6.59 22.34 -6.37
CA SER A 126 7.38 21.53 -5.46
C SER A 126 7.06 20.04 -5.63
N LEU A 127 8.12 19.24 -5.66
CA LEU A 127 8.12 17.78 -5.56
C LEU A 127 7.48 17.34 -4.23
N ILE A 128 6.16 17.41 -4.12
CA ILE A 128 5.50 16.86 -2.94
C ILE A 128 5.38 15.35 -3.16
N MET A 129 6.39 14.65 -2.66
CA MET A 129 6.29 13.23 -2.37
C MET A 129 5.16 13.07 -1.36
N GLY A 130 4.28 12.06 -1.49
CA GLY A 130 3.24 11.81 -0.49
C GLY A 130 3.87 11.71 0.91
N SER A 131 3.15 12.18 1.94
CA SER A 131 3.69 12.29 3.32
C SER A 131 4.29 10.97 3.83
N GLU A 132 3.68 9.84 3.49
CA GLU A 132 4.14 8.53 3.93
C GLU A 132 5.39 8.08 3.18
N ALA A 133 5.45 8.27 1.85
CA ALA A 133 6.63 7.95 1.07
C ALA A 133 7.85 8.78 1.49
N ASP A 134 7.63 10.06 1.81
CA ASP A 134 8.66 10.95 2.32
C ASP A 134 9.19 10.48 3.68
N ARG A 135 8.30 10.11 4.60
CA ARG A 135 8.66 9.58 5.92
C ARG A 135 9.42 8.26 5.82
N VAL A 136 8.98 7.34 4.96
CA VAL A 136 9.69 6.07 4.72
C VAL A 136 11.09 6.35 4.17
N LEU A 137 11.22 7.23 3.16
CA LEU A 137 12.50 7.57 2.56
C LEU A 137 13.50 8.15 3.56
N HIS A 138 13.02 8.97 4.49
CA HIS A 138 13.89 9.60 5.50
C HIS A 138 14.23 8.71 6.68
N ARG A 139 13.43 7.69 6.98
CA ARG A 139 13.56 6.88 8.20
C ARG A 139 13.96 5.43 7.96
N ALA A 140 13.81 4.92 6.74
CA ALA A 140 14.21 3.55 6.44
C ALA A 140 15.72 3.38 6.53
N SER A 141 16.16 2.27 7.14
CA SER A 141 17.56 1.87 7.21
C SER A 141 18.03 1.09 5.98
N ILE A 142 17.11 0.73 5.10
CA ILE A 142 17.38 0.00 3.86
C ILE A 142 17.04 0.88 2.64
N PRO A 143 17.58 0.59 1.46
CA PRO A 143 17.25 1.32 0.23
C PRO A 143 15.75 1.40 -0.03
N VAL A 144 15.31 2.57 -0.54
CA VAL A 144 13.93 2.81 -0.97
C VAL A 144 13.92 3.24 -2.43
N LEU A 145 13.21 2.48 -3.26
CA LEU A 145 12.99 2.80 -4.67
C LEU A 145 11.59 3.38 -4.83
N VAL A 146 11.52 4.64 -5.27
CA VAL A 146 10.26 5.34 -5.45
C VAL A 146 9.95 5.49 -6.94
N PHE A 147 8.89 4.85 -7.41
CA PHE A 147 8.36 5.08 -8.74
C PHE A 147 7.50 6.33 -8.78
N ARG A 148 7.77 7.21 -9.72
CA ARG A 148 6.92 8.37 -9.97
C ARG A 148 5.68 7.93 -10.76
N ALA A 149 4.51 8.22 -10.21
CA ALA A 149 3.28 8.11 -10.96
C ALA A 149 3.23 9.27 -11.99
N LEU A 150 3.68 9.01 -13.22
CA LEU A 150 3.45 9.92 -14.33
C LEU A 150 1.97 9.82 -14.69
N MET A 151 1.21 10.86 -14.42
CA MET A 151 -0.14 11.01 -14.97
C MET A 151 0.02 11.19 -16.48
N SER A 152 -0.14 10.13 -17.26
CA SER A 152 -0.27 10.24 -18.71
C SER A 152 -1.53 11.04 -19.04
N ALA A 153 -1.36 12.20 -19.63
CA ALA A 153 -2.48 13.04 -20.05
C ALA A 153 -3.25 12.45 -21.23
N ASP A 154 -2.73 11.41 -21.91
CA ASP A 154 -3.15 11.02 -23.25
C ASP A 154 -3.20 9.51 -23.55
N HIS A 155 -3.22 8.62 -22.56
CA HIS A 155 -3.49 7.21 -22.86
C HIS A 155 -4.54 6.67 -21.89
N PRO A 156 -5.80 6.50 -22.31
CA PRO A 156 -6.68 5.56 -21.65
C PRO A 156 -6.06 4.17 -21.90
N ASP A 157 -5.51 3.57 -20.88
CA ASP A 157 -4.98 2.21 -20.93
C ASP A 157 -6.13 1.25 -21.25
N LYS A 158 -6.22 0.85 -22.52
CA LYS A 158 -7.23 -0.10 -23.02
C LYS A 158 -6.84 -1.55 -22.73
N THR A 159 -5.76 -1.79 -22.00
CA THR A 159 -5.24 -3.13 -21.68
C THR A 159 -5.36 -3.51 -20.20
N ALA A 160 -5.97 -2.66 -19.36
CA ALA A 160 -6.27 -3.04 -17.99
C ALA A 160 -7.27 -4.22 -18.00
N PRO A 161 -6.97 -5.35 -17.34
CA PRO A 161 -7.96 -6.40 -17.18
C PRO A 161 -9.18 -5.83 -16.48
N GLU A 162 -10.35 -6.25 -16.92
CA GLU A 162 -11.66 -5.82 -16.44
C GLU A 162 -11.66 -5.84 -14.90
N ARG A 163 -11.69 -4.66 -14.30
CA ARG A 163 -11.63 -4.49 -12.84
C ARG A 163 -12.85 -5.15 -12.26
N LEU A 164 -12.66 -6.16 -11.41
CA LEU A 164 -13.69 -6.52 -10.46
C LEU A 164 -13.90 -5.26 -9.59
N ASN A 165 -14.91 -4.49 -9.94
CA ASN A 165 -15.36 -3.36 -9.16
C ASN A 165 -16.05 -3.92 -7.91
N ILE A 166 -15.26 -4.34 -6.93
CA ILE A 166 -15.77 -4.72 -5.61
C ILE A 166 -15.81 -3.39 -4.84
N PRO A 167 -17.00 -2.82 -4.63
CA PRO A 167 -17.11 -1.64 -3.80
C PRO A 167 -16.72 -2.07 -2.37
N CYS A 168 -15.68 -1.48 -1.81
CA CYS A 168 -15.52 -1.47 -0.37
C CYS A 168 -16.59 -0.51 0.18
N GLU A 169 -17.85 -0.98 0.19
CA GLU A 169 -19.00 -0.23 0.71
C GLU A 169 -18.92 -0.19 2.24
N GLY A 170 -18.14 0.74 2.78
CA GLY A 170 -18.03 0.90 4.23
C GLY A 170 -17.52 2.26 4.69
N THR A 171 -16.89 3.04 3.84
CA THR A 171 -16.33 4.33 4.23
C THR A 171 -17.06 5.52 3.61
N LYS A 172 -18.36 5.65 3.89
CA LYS A 172 -19.02 6.96 3.82
C LYS A 172 -18.65 7.73 5.09
N GLY A 173 -17.54 8.44 5.08
CA GLY A 173 -17.19 9.33 6.19
C GLY A 173 -15.72 9.61 6.44
N GLY A 174 -14.80 9.12 5.63
CA GLY A 174 -13.37 9.32 5.90
C GLY A 174 -12.54 9.57 4.64
N GLU A 175 -12.81 10.67 3.93
CA GLU A 175 -12.11 10.97 2.66
C GLU A 175 -10.61 11.29 2.80
N ASN A 176 -10.01 11.25 4.00
CA ASN A 176 -8.65 11.76 4.20
C ASN A 176 -7.71 10.99 5.12
N ALA A 177 -8.06 9.83 5.67
CA ALA A 177 -7.24 9.27 6.76
C ALA A 177 -6.04 8.42 6.31
N PHE A 178 -6.11 7.67 5.21
CA PHE A 178 -5.02 6.76 4.82
C PHE A 178 -4.79 6.70 3.31
N ARG A 179 -4.05 7.67 2.80
CA ARG A 179 -3.56 7.66 1.43
C ARG A 179 -2.04 7.67 1.45
N LEU A 180 -1.43 6.55 1.06
CA LEU A 180 0.02 6.42 0.80
C LEU A 180 0.51 7.43 -0.24
#